data_ba5cfeb45656dfaa799a80e6cb5a8d3a
#
_entry.id   ba5cfeb45656dfaa799a80e6cb5a8d3a
#
_cell.length_a   1.000
_cell.length_b   1.000
_cell.length_c   1.000
_cell.angle_alpha   90.00
_cell.angle_beta   90.00
_cell.angle_gamma   90.00
#
_symmetry.space_group_name_H-M   'P 1'
#
loop_
_entity.id
_entity.type
_entity.pdbx_description
1 polymer ?
#
loop_
_entity_poly.entity_id
_entity_poly.type
_entity_poly.pdbx_seq_one_letter_code
_entity_poly.pdbx_strand_id
1 'polypeptide(L)'
;MARAALGPLNIAIRRISLAKRYWLMKSEPNVYGWDDLIEEGEGVWDGVRNHRAKNNLAAMQVGEEAFFYHSNIGLEIVGIVEITEAGITDPTDPEGKWAAVKVKPKTKLPIPITLKAIKANPDLAEMELVKQSRLSVSEVRPEEWSIVLSMGAN
;
A
#
# COMPACT_ATOMS: atom_id res chain seq x y z
N MET A 1 -34.10 -23.03 -4.72
CA MET A 1 -33.88 -22.49 -5.34
C MET A 1 -33.13 -21.48 -6.07
N ALA A 2 -33.75 -20.36 -6.22
CA ALA A 2 -33.14 -19.24 -6.91
C ALA A 2 -31.81 -18.87 -6.31
N ARG A 3 -31.72 -19.00 -4.99
CA ARG A 3 -30.47 -18.70 -4.31
C ARG A 3 -29.34 -19.62 -4.76
N ALA A 4 -29.62 -20.91 -4.88
CA ALA A 4 -28.59 -21.84 -5.29
C ALA A 4 -28.17 -21.59 -6.74
N ALA A 5 -29.11 -21.21 -7.60
CA ALA A 5 -28.85 -20.96 -8.99
C ALA A 5 -28.01 -19.68 -9.17
N LEU A 6 -28.31 -18.67 -8.38
CA LEU A 6 -27.60 -17.38 -8.47
C LEU A 6 -26.30 -17.37 -7.68
N GLY A 7 -26.22 -18.20 -6.64
CA GLY A 7 -25.10 -18.16 -5.71
C GLY A 7 -23.74 -18.34 -6.35
N PRO A 8 -23.50 -19.36 -7.18
CA PRO A 8 -22.18 -19.56 -7.76
C PRO A 8 -21.71 -18.38 -8.61
N LEU A 9 -22.61 -17.84 -9.42
CA LEU A 9 -22.27 -16.71 -10.27
C LEU A 9 -21.99 -15.47 -9.44
N ASN A 10 -22.85 -15.21 -8.45
CA ASN A 10 -22.66 -14.06 -7.58
C ASN A 10 -21.37 -14.16 -6.76
N ILE A 11 -21.05 -15.35 -6.30
CA ILE A 11 -19.82 -15.56 -5.54
C ILE A 11 -18.60 -15.29 -6.40
N ALA A 12 -18.61 -15.72 -7.65
CA ALA A 12 -17.50 -15.47 -8.56
C ALA A 12 -17.32 -13.99 -8.82
N ILE A 13 -18.42 -13.27 -9.05
CA ILE A 13 -18.37 -11.83 -9.28
C ILE A 13 -17.87 -11.11 -8.03
N ARG A 14 -18.35 -11.52 -6.86
CA ARG A 14 -17.89 -10.94 -5.61
C ARG A 14 -16.40 -11.13 -5.38
N ARG A 15 -15.88 -12.31 -5.69
CA ARG A 15 -14.44 -12.54 -5.53
C ARG A 15 -13.65 -11.60 -6.36
N ILE A 16 -14.05 -11.34 -7.58
CA ILE A 16 -13.36 -10.40 -8.45
C ILE A 16 -13.44 -9.01 -7.86
N SER A 17 -14.62 -8.56 -7.45
CA SER A 17 -14.80 -7.20 -6.91
C SER A 17 -14.24 -7.03 -5.51
N LEU A 18 -14.16 -8.13 -4.72
CA LEU A 18 -13.65 -8.08 -3.36
C LEU A 18 -12.20 -8.54 -3.24
N ALA A 19 -11.59 -8.93 -4.35
CA ALA A 19 -10.20 -9.34 -4.34
C ALA A 19 -9.35 -8.18 -3.85
N LYS A 20 -8.58 -8.41 -2.79
CA LYS A 20 -7.71 -7.39 -2.24
C LYS A 20 -6.59 -7.07 -3.20
N ARG A 21 -6.33 -5.81 -3.33
CA ARG A 21 -5.12 -5.33 -3.97
C ARG A 21 -4.16 -4.91 -2.88
N TYR A 22 -2.90 -4.94 -3.20
CA TYR A 22 -1.84 -4.60 -2.26
C TYR A 22 -1.04 -3.43 -2.81
N TRP A 23 -0.52 -2.64 -1.89
CA TRP A 23 0.11 -1.38 -2.25
C TRP A 23 1.42 -1.20 -1.50
N LEU A 24 2.21 -0.24 -1.93
CA LEU A 24 3.40 0.22 -1.22
C LEU A 24 3.36 1.73 -1.21
N MET A 25 3.54 2.31 -0.03
CA MET A 25 3.46 3.75 0.17
C MET A 25 4.76 4.24 0.78
N LYS A 26 5.40 5.19 0.11
CA LYS A 26 6.69 5.71 0.54
C LYS A 26 6.53 6.97 1.37
N SER A 27 7.26 7.04 2.47
CA SER A 27 7.30 8.22 3.31
C SER A 27 8.73 8.45 3.79
N GLU A 28 9.14 9.73 3.85
CA GLU A 28 10.45 10.09 4.39
C GLU A 28 10.37 10.03 5.91
N PRO A 29 11.22 9.20 6.57
CA PRO A 29 11.08 8.99 8.02
C PRO A 29 11.34 10.23 8.86
N ASN A 30 12.09 11.20 8.35
CA ASN A 30 12.31 12.46 9.06
C ASN A 30 11.15 13.45 8.89
N VAL A 31 10.22 13.18 7.99
CA VAL A 31 9.00 13.98 7.80
C VAL A 31 7.81 13.26 8.45
N TYR A 32 7.63 12.00 8.11
CA TYR A 32 6.54 11.19 8.68
C TYR A 32 6.94 9.72 8.64
N GLY A 33 7.48 9.22 9.75
CA GLY A 33 7.94 7.85 9.83
C GLY A 33 6.91 6.92 10.46
N TRP A 34 7.28 5.66 10.56
CA TRP A 34 6.44 4.64 11.17
C TRP A 34 6.03 5.00 12.61
N ASP A 35 6.99 5.52 13.39
CA ASP A 35 6.71 5.87 14.77
C ASP A 35 5.73 7.04 14.88
N ASP A 36 5.76 7.96 13.92
CA ASP A 36 4.79 9.05 13.88
C ASP A 36 3.38 8.51 13.66
N LEU A 37 3.24 7.53 12.77
CA LEU A 37 1.96 6.89 12.52
C LEU A 37 1.48 6.12 13.75
N ILE A 38 2.38 5.42 14.43
CA ILE A 38 2.04 4.70 15.66
C ILE A 38 1.49 5.66 16.70
N GLU A 39 2.15 6.81 16.87
CA GLU A 39 1.71 7.80 17.84
C GLU A 39 0.36 8.41 17.47
N GLU A 40 0.14 8.64 16.20
CA GLU A 40 -1.11 9.20 15.68
C GLU A 40 -2.26 8.19 15.70
N GLY A 41 -1.96 6.93 15.49
CA GLY A 41 -2.93 5.84 15.44
C GLY A 41 -3.62 5.70 14.10
N GLU A 42 -4.01 6.79 13.47
CA GLU A 42 -4.57 6.83 12.12
C GLU A 42 -4.10 8.11 11.46
N GLY A 43 -3.58 8.01 10.28
CA GLY A 43 -3.04 9.16 9.57
C GLY A 43 -3.67 9.35 8.21
N VAL A 44 -3.73 10.60 7.77
CA VAL A 44 -4.15 10.95 6.42
C VAL A 44 -2.93 10.93 5.52
N TRP A 45 -2.99 10.14 4.46
CA TRP A 45 -1.90 10.07 3.49
C TRP A 45 -2.13 11.12 2.42
N ASP A 46 -1.57 12.30 2.66
CA ASP A 46 -1.77 13.48 1.82
C ASP A 46 -0.47 13.89 1.13
N GLY A 47 -0.53 14.97 0.39
CA GLY A 47 0.64 15.57 -0.23
C GLY A 47 1.15 14.87 -1.48
N VAL A 48 0.44 13.86 -1.97
CA VAL A 48 0.86 13.13 -3.18
C VAL A 48 0.55 13.97 -4.41
N ARG A 49 1.59 14.27 -5.21
CA ARG A 49 1.47 15.18 -6.36
C ARG A 49 1.99 14.59 -7.67
N ASN A 50 2.00 13.26 -7.76
CA ASN A 50 2.31 12.53 -8.99
C ASN A 50 1.01 11.89 -9.49
N HIS A 51 0.70 12.02 -10.77
CA HIS A 51 -0.58 11.56 -11.31
C HIS A 51 -0.77 10.06 -11.19
N ARG A 52 0.27 9.28 -11.43
CA ARG A 52 0.17 7.82 -11.31
C ARG A 52 -0.05 7.39 -9.86
N ALA A 53 0.69 8.02 -8.94
CA ALA A 53 0.51 7.77 -7.50
C ALA A 53 -0.90 8.17 -7.06
N LYS A 54 -1.40 9.30 -7.55
CA LYS A 54 -2.77 9.74 -7.29
C LYS A 54 -3.79 8.70 -7.76
N ASN A 55 -3.60 8.18 -8.97
CA ASN A 55 -4.51 7.17 -9.50
C ASN A 55 -4.49 5.90 -8.65
N ASN A 56 -3.32 5.54 -8.14
CA ASN A 56 -3.20 4.40 -7.23
C ASN A 56 -3.95 4.65 -5.93
N LEU A 57 -3.79 5.84 -5.33
CA LEU A 57 -4.54 6.20 -4.12
C LEU A 57 -6.05 6.14 -4.37
N ALA A 58 -6.49 6.66 -5.52
CA ALA A 58 -7.91 6.67 -5.87
C ALA A 58 -8.48 5.27 -6.07
N ALA A 59 -7.64 4.31 -6.42
CA ALA A 59 -8.05 2.92 -6.64
C ALA A 59 -8.10 2.10 -5.35
N MET A 60 -7.51 2.59 -4.27
CA MET A 60 -7.50 1.87 -3.00
C MET A 60 -8.89 1.74 -2.39
N GLN A 61 -9.11 0.63 -1.70
CA GLN A 61 -10.35 0.36 -0.99
C GLN A 61 -10.10 0.06 0.47
N VAL A 62 -11.09 0.40 1.30
CA VAL A 62 -11.02 0.13 2.74
C VAL A 62 -10.78 -1.36 2.97
N GLY A 63 -9.87 -1.67 3.87
CA GLY A 63 -9.49 -3.04 4.20
C GLY A 63 -8.29 -3.55 3.42
N GLU A 64 -7.88 -2.85 2.36
CA GLU A 64 -6.66 -3.21 1.65
C GLU A 64 -5.44 -2.84 2.47
N GLU A 65 -4.31 -3.47 2.14
CA GLU A 65 -3.08 -3.32 2.90
C GLU A 65 -1.98 -2.73 2.04
N ALA A 66 -1.06 -2.04 2.69
CA ALA A 66 0.08 -1.45 2.01
C ALA A 66 1.33 -1.62 2.85
N PHE A 67 2.45 -1.84 2.18
CA PHE A 67 3.75 -1.75 2.81
C PHE A 67 4.07 -0.28 3.10
N PHE A 68 4.54 -0.02 4.31
CA PHE A 68 5.03 1.30 4.70
C PHE A 68 6.54 1.30 4.47
N TYR A 69 6.98 2.12 3.52
CA TYR A 69 8.37 2.15 3.08
C TYR A 69 9.01 3.48 3.47
N HIS A 70 10.14 3.41 4.18
CA HIS A 70 10.94 4.59 4.49
C HIS A 70 11.81 4.92 3.28
N SER A 71 11.51 6.04 2.64
CA SER A 71 12.27 6.53 1.50
C SER A 71 13.32 7.54 1.97
N ASN A 72 14.29 7.80 1.11
CA ASN A 72 15.38 8.76 1.37
C ASN A 72 16.37 8.26 2.41
N ILE A 73 15.90 7.95 3.60
CA ILE A 73 16.72 7.47 4.71
C ILE A 73 16.18 6.10 5.09
N GLY A 74 17.06 5.12 5.16
CA GLY A 74 16.70 3.74 5.48
C GLY A 74 16.49 2.89 4.24
N LEU A 75 15.65 3.34 3.31
CA LEU A 75 15.31 2.61 2.08
C LEU A 75 14.89 1.19 2.38
N GLU A 76 13.81 1.06 3.17
CA GLU A 76 13.37 -0.25 3.64
C GLU A 76 11.88 -0.23 3.98
N ILE A 77 11.25 -1.39 3.84
CA ILE A 77 9.88 -1.62 4.28
C ILE A 77 9.94 -1.92 5.77
N VAL A 78 9.21 -1.14 6.57
CA VAL A 78 9.26 -1.28 8.03
C VAL A 78 7.98 -1.82 8.63
N GLY A 79 6.88 -1.79 7.91
CA GLY A 79 5.61 -2.26 8.45
C GLY A 79 4.53 -2.36 7.40
N ILE A 80 3.35 -2.75 7.87
CA ILE A 80 2.15 -2.87 7.05
C ILE A 80 1.08 -1.98 7.64
N VAL A 81 0.41 -1.22 6.78
CA VAL A 81 -0.74 -0.42 7.16
C VAL A 81 -2.00 -0.96 6.51
N GLU A 82 -3.13 -0.61 7.07
CA GLU A 82 -4.44 -0.94 6.52
C GLU A 82 -5.15 0.34 6.12
N ILE A 83 -5.79 0.34 4.95
CA ILE A 83 -6.58 1.48 4.47
C ILE A 83 -7.87 1.54 5.27
N THR A 84 -8.10 2.63 5.99
CA THR A 84 -9.28 2.81 6.84
C THR A 84 -10.32 3.70 6.22
N GLU A 85 -9.92 4.60 5.32
CA GLU A 85 -10.86 5.45 4.58
C GLU A 85 -10.28 5.70 3.20
N ALA A 86 -11.13 5.59 2.17
CA ALA A 86 -10.72 5.72 0.78
C ALA A 86 -11.63 6.72 0.07
N GLY A 87 -11.19 7.15 -1.11
CA GLY A 87 -12.01 8.05 -1.92
C GLY A 87 -12.12 9.45 -1.36
N ILE A 88 -11.16 9.88 -0.57
CA ILE A 88 -11.16 11.23 -0.03
C ILE A 88 -10.29 12.16 -0.87
N THR A 89 -10.68 13.43 -0.84
CA THR A 89 -9.89 14.50 -1.42
C THR A 89 -8.79 14.89 -0.43
N ASP A 90 -7.60 15.13 -0.95
CA ASP A 90 -6.48 15.55 -0.12
C ASP A 90 -6.82 16.87 0.59
N PRO A 91 -6.82 16.88 1.93
CA PRO A 91 -7.19 18.09 2.68
C PRO A 91 -6.20 19.23 2.51
N THR A 92 -4.99 18.96 2.00
CA THR A 92 -4.01 20.02 1.75
C THR A 92 -4.16 20.63 0.36
N ASP A 93 -5.08 20.12 -0.45
CA ASP A 93 -5.32 20.62 -1.79
C ASP A 93 -6.62 21.45 -1.83
N PRO A 94 -6.52 22.77 -1.90
CA PRO A 94 -7.71 23.63 -1.94
C PRO A 94 -8.54 23.47 -3.20
N GLU A 95 -7.95 22.95 -4.28
CA GLU A 95 -8.65 22.77 -5.55
C GLU A 95 -9.39 21.44 -5.64
N GLY A 96 -9.15 20.52 -4.72
CA GLY A 96 -9.85 19.25 -4.70
C GLY A 96 -9.49 18.28 -5.81
N LYS A 97 -8.31 18.40 -6.39
CA LYS A 97 -7.89 17.57 -7.52
C LYS A 97 -7.11 16.34 -7.11
N TRP A 98 -6.51 16.37 -5.93
CA TRP A 98 -5.61 15.31 -5.48
C TRP A 98 -6.30 14.40 -4.48
N ALA A 99 -5.94 13.12 -4.56
CA ALA A 99 -6.56 12.09 -3.75
C ALA A 99 -5.77 11.84 -2.48
N ALA A 100 -6.46 11.33 -1.46
CA ALA A 100 -5.84 10.89 -0.22
C ALA A 100 -6.59 9.66 0.29
N VAL A 101 -5.97 8.97 1.23
CA VAL A 101 -6.60 7.88 1.98
C VAL A 101 -6.20 8.04 3.45
N LYS A 102 -6.93 7.37 4.33
CA LYS A 102 -6.50 7.22 5.71
C LYS A 102 -5.98 5.82 5.93
N VAL A 103 -4.95 5.70 6.75
CA VAL A 103 -4.32 4.43 7.07
C VAL A 103 -4.13 4.32 8.58
N LYS A 104 -4.09 3.07 9.06
CA LYS A 104 -3.67 2.79 10.43
C LYS A 104 -2.56 1.74 10.39
N PRO A 105 -1.67 1.73 11.39
CA PRO A 105 -0.65 0.69 11.46
C PRO A 105 -1.32 -0.66 11.74
N LYS A 106 -0.88 -1.68 11.03
CA LYS A 106 -1.38 -3.04 11.23
C LYS A 106 -0.33 -3.92 11.88
N THR A 107 0.86 -3.96 11.29
CA THR A 107 1.92 -4.84 11.76
C THR A 107 3.27 -4.19 11.51
N LYS A 108 4.10 -4.12 12.55
CA LYS A 108 5.50 -3.75 12.34
C LYS A 108 6.26 -5.01 11.92
N LEU A 109 7.07 -4.93 10.89
CA LEU A 109 7.87 -6.08 10.48
C LEU A 109 8.97 -6.34 11.52
N PRO A 110 9.17 -7.61 11.93
CA PRO A 110 10.23 -7.94 12.87
C PRO A 110 11.61 -7.54 12.35
N ILE A 111 11.81 -7.73 11.05
CA ILE A 111 13.04 -7.36 10.36
C ILE A 111 12.64 -6.49 9.18
N PRO A 112 13.11 -5.23 9.13
CA PRO A 112 12.84 -4.40 7.96
C PRO A 112 13.43 -5.02 6.70
N ILE A 113 12.74 -4.84 5.58
CA ILE A 113 13.16 -5.42 4.30
C ILE A 113 13.73 -4.30 3.45
N THR A 114 15.03 -4.37 3.21
CA THR A 114 15.73 -3.31 2.50
C THR A 114 15.48 -3.36 1.00
N LEU A 115 15.56 -2.21 0.36
CA LEU A 115 15.51 -2.12 -1.10
C LEU A 115 16.63 -2.96 -1.72
N LYS A 116 17.79 -2.97 -1.09
CA LYS A 116 18.93 -3.78 -1.56
C LYS A 116 18.57 -5.26 -1.62
N ALA A 117 17.93 -5.78 -0.56
CA ALA A 117 17.51 -7.18 -0.53
C ALA A 117 16.45 -7.47 -1.59
N ILE A 118 15.51 -6.54 -1.79
CA ILE A 118 14.47 -6.68 -2.81
C ILE A 118 15.10 -6.72 -4.20
N LYS A 119 16.01 -5.81 -4.48
CA LYS A 119 16.70 -5.79 -5.79
C LYS A 119 17.54 -7.03 -6.04
N ALA A 120 18.03 -7.66 -4.99
CA ALA A 120 18.81 -8.87 -5.10
C ALA A 120 17.96 -10.12 -5.36
N ASN A 121 16.65 -10.02 -5.20
CA ASN A 121 15.74 -11.15 -5.40
C ASN A 121 15.20 -11.13 -6.83
N PRO A 122 15.60 -12.11 -7.67
CA PRO A 122 15.16 -12.11 -9.07
C PRO A 122 13.66 -12.26 -9.25
N ASP A 123 12.96 -12.82 -8.28
CA ASP A 123 11.51 -12.97 -8.34
C ASP A 123 10.78 -11.63 -8.13
N LEU A 124 11.48 -10.59 -7.69
CA LEU A 124 10.95 -9.26 -7.48
C LEU A 124 11.45 -8.25 -8.52
N ALA A 125 12.09 -8.73 -9.59
CA ALA A 125 12.67 -7.85 -10.60
C ALA A 125 11.63 -6.95 -11.28
N GLU A 126 10.39 -7.40 -11.37
CA GLU A 126 9.31 -6.65 -12.02
C GLU A 126 8.47 -5.83 -11.03
N MET A 127 8.82 -5.85 -9.76
CA MET A 127 8.11 -5.07 -8.75
C MET A 127 8.23 -3.58 -9.03
N GLU A 128 7.13 -2.85 -8.90
CA GLU A 128 7.13 -1.42 -9.22
C GLU A 128 8.13 -0.63 -8.38
N LEU A 129 8.33 -1.02 -7.13
CA LEU A 129 9.36 -0.41 -6.28
C LEU A 129 10.73 -0.42 -6.95
N VAL A 130 11.05 -1.51 -7.65
CA VAL A 130 12.33 -1.66 -8.35
C VAL A 130 12.34 -0.90 -9.67
N LYS A 131 11.27 -1.02 -10.45
CA LYS A 131 11.21 -0.48 -11.82
C LYS A 131 10.86 0.99 -11.85
N GLN A 132 10.08 1.47 -10.88
CA GLN A 132 9.56 2.83 -10.85
C GLN A 132 10.08 3.54 -9.60
N SER A 133 11.36 3.84 -9.59
CA SER A 133 12.05 4.34 -8.38
C SER A 133 11.48 5.66 -7.84
N ARG A 134 10.81 6.44 -8.67
CA ARG A 134 10.25 7.73 -8.27
C ARG A 134 8.77 7.70 -7.95
N LEU A 135 8.14 6.55 -8.09
CA LEU A 135 6.71 6.41 -7.81
C LEU A 135 6.51 6.23 -6.31
N SER A 136 5.80 7.16 -5.69
CA SER A 136 5.64 7.18 -4.22
C SER A 136 4.52 6.26 -3.72
N VAL A 137 3.56 5.93 -4.57
CA VAL A 137 2.49 4.99 -4.24
C VAL A 137 2.38 4.04 -5.41
N SER A 138 2.61 2.77 -5.17
CA SER A 138 2.63 1.76 -6.22
C SER A 138 1.80 0.55 -5.84
N GLU A 139 1.38 -0.20 -6.85
CA GLU A 139 0.70 -1.46 -6.63
C GLU A 139 1.72 -2.57 -6.46
N VAL A 140 1.41 -3.52 -5.58
CA VAL A 140 2.21 -4.72 -5.34
C VAL A 140 1.36 -5.91 -5.75
N ARG A 141 1.87 -6.75 -6.64
CA ARG A 141 1.12 -7.96 -7.04
C ARG A 141 1.05 -8.94 -5.87
N PRO A 142 -0.02 -9.74 -5.77
CA PRO A 142 -0.17 -10.68 -4.65
C PRO A 142 1.02 -11.61 -4.47
N GLU A 143 1.61 -12.11 -5.55
CA GLU A 143 2.78 -12.97 -5.46
C GLU A 143 4.01 -12.21 -4.95
N GLU A 144 4.15 -10.94 -5.31
CA GLU A 144 5.24 -10.09 -4.79
C GLU A 144 5.03 -9.83 -3.30
N TRP A 145 3.80 -9.55 -2.92
CA TRP A 145 3.44 -9.35 -1.52
C TRP A 145 3.86 -10.53 -0.66
N SER A 146 3.52 -11.75 -1.11
CA SER A 146 3.85 -12.97 -0.39
C SER A 146 5.36 -13.20 -0.29
N ILE A 147 6.09 -12.93 -1.37
CA ILE A 147 7.54 -13.09 -1.38
C ILE A 147 8.18 -12.12 -0.39
N VAL A 148 7.77 -10.84 -0.42
CA VAL A 148 8.31 -9.84 0.49
C VAL A 148 8.04 -10.22 1.93
N LEU A 149 6.81 -10.66 2.25
CA LEU A 149 6.49 -11.10 3.60
C LEU A 149 7.40 -12.22 4.07
N SER A 150 7.70 -13.17 3.19
CA SER A 150 8.57 -14.29 3.56
C SER A 150 10.00 -13.84 3.85
N MET A 151 10.45 -12.76 3.22
CA MET A 151 11.78 -12.21 3.47
C MET A 151 11.90 -11.60 4.86
N GLY A 152 10.81 -11.11 5.41
CA GLY A 152 10.79 -10.48 6.74
C GLY A 152 10.29 -11.37 7.85
N ALA A 153 10.11 -12.65 7.60
CA ALA A 153 9.45 -13.55 8.54
C ALA A 153 10.39 -14.17 9.58
N ASN A 154 11.66 -13.90 9.53
CA ASN A 154 12.58 -14.45 10.52
C ASN A 154 12.66 -13.61 11.78
#